data_9383ecf28a7f63f78fd3c0034f0895cc
#
_entry.id   9383ecf28a7f63f78fd3c0034f0895cc
#
_cell.length_a   1.000
_cell.length_b   1.000
_cell.length_c   1.000
_cell.angle_alpha   90.00
_cell.angle_beta   90.00
_cell.angle_gamma   90.00
#
_symmetry.space_group_name_H-M   'P 1'
#
loop_
_entity.id
_entity.type
_entity.pdbx_description
1 polymer ?
#
loop_
_entity_poly.entity_id
_entity_poly.type
_entity_poly.pdbx_seq_one_letter_code
_entity_poly.pdbx_strand_id
1 'polypeptide(L)'
;MSGATQLYAIAIGSNRPHGRYGRPPQVVEAAIARLDEKFGLFDASPILMNAAHGGAGRDFANAVALVESKAEPPEVLNVLKSLEREFGRRRGRRWGSRVLDLDIIAWSGGQWSMRRMLRPMRPRNSSRKPRAF
;
A
#
# COMPACT_ATOMS: atom_id res chain seq x y z
N MET A 1 -20.92 9.43 12.39
CA MET A 1 -20.78 8.79 12.67
C MET A 1 -20.53 7.86 12.01
N SER A 2 -20.08 7.58 11.71
CA SER A 2 -19.75 6.78 11.00
C SER A 2 -19.95 5.59 11.35
N GLY A 3 -20.18 4.91 11.44
CA GLY A 3 -20.36 3.70 11.70
C GLY A 3 -20.42 2.76 10.60
N ALA A 4 -20.56 3.20 9.44
CA ALA A 4 -20.68 2.28 8.35
C ALA A 4 -19.35 1.70 7.94
N THR A 5 -19.33 0.46 7.58
CA THR A 5 -18.16 -0.19 7.12
C THR A 5 -17.95 0.15 5.66
N GLN A 6 -16.74 0.50 5.32
CA GLN A 6 -16.41 0.83 3.95
C GLN A 6 -15.41 -0.18 3.42
N LEU A 7 -15.32 -0.27 2.11
CA LEU A 7 -14.35 -1.13 1.50
C LEU A 7 -13.23 -0.30 0.92
N TYR A 8 -12.03 -0.78 1.06
CA TYR A 8 -10.87 -0.12 0.50
C TYR A 8 -10.10 -1.11 -0.34
N ALA A 9 -9.64 -0.69 -1.49
CA ALA A 9 -8.77 -1.52 -2.30
C ALA A 9 -7.35 -1.04 -2.04
N ILE A 10 -6.51 -1.92 -1.58
CA ILE A 10 -5.14 -1.58 -1.21
C ILE A 10 -4.19 -2.26 -2.17
N ALA A 11 -3.36 -1.47 -2.83
CA ALA A 11 -2.34 -2.04 -3.70
C ALA A 11 -1.14 -2.39 -2.84
N ILE A 12 -0.55 -3.53 -3.07
CA ILE A 12 0.56 -4.02 -2.29
C ILE A 12 1.69 -4.35 -3.22
N GLY A 13 2.87 -3.85 -2.95
CA GLY A 13 4.01 -4.15 -3.79
C GLY A 13 5.26 -4.39 -2.99
N SER A 14 6.13 -5.22 -3.50
CA SER A 14 7.41 -5.47 -2.88
C SER A 14 8.43 -5.77 -3.95
N ASN A 15 9.63 -5.19 -3.85
CA ASN A 15 10.67 -5.52 -4.80
C ASN A 15 11.98 -5.80 -4.08
N ARG A 16 11.94 -6.14 -2.80
CA ARG A 16 13.12 -6.38 -2.08
C ARG A 16 12.87 -7.40 -1.01
N PRO A 17 13.76 -8.33 -0.78
CA PRO A 17 13.53 -9.36 0.22
C PRO A 17 13.59 -8.80 1.62
N HIS A 18 12.96 -9.49 2.54
CA HIS A 18 12.98 -9.11 3.92
C HIS A 18 13.57 -10.28 4.68
N GLY A 19 14.51 -10.02 5.57
CA GLY A 19 15.16 -11.06 6.31
C GLY A 19 14.23 -12.00 7.02
N ARG A 20 13.13 -11.53 7.53
CA ARG A 20 12.25 -12.38 8.20
C ARG A 20 11.21 -12.99 7.35
N TYR A 21 10.67 -12.28 6.41
CA TYR A 21 9.57 -12.78 5.62
C TYR A 21 9.98 -13.44 4.32
N GLY A 22 11.12 -13.13 3.78
CA GLY A 22 11.57 -13.77 2.58
C GLY A 22 11.58 -12.94 1.34
N ARG A 23 11.34 -13.55 0.22
CA ARG A 23 11.37 -12.87 -1.04
C ARG A 23 10.12 -12.09 -1.28
N PRO A 24 10.07 -11.24 -2.29
CA PRO A 24 8.90 -10.38 -2.50
C PRO A 24 7.53 -11.07 -2.43
N PRO A 25 7.34 -12.24 -3.01
CA PRO A 25 6.01 -12.83 -2.87
C PRO A 25 5.66 -13.14 -1.43
N GLN A 26 6.63 -13.58 -0.63
CA GLN A 26 6.35 -13.86 0.75
C GLN A 26 6.15 -12.59 1.55
N VAL A 27 6.81 -11.50 1.14
CA VAL A 27 6.60 -10.22 1.79
C VAL A 27 5.16 -9.78 1.53
N VAL A 28 4.68 -9.93 0.30
CA VAL A 28 3.32 -9.56 -0.02
C VAL A 28 2.33 -10.43 0.76
N GLU A 29 2.60 -11.71 0.89
CA GLU A 29 1.73 -12.56 1.66
C GLU A 29 1.69 -12.13 3.11
N ALA A 30 2.82 -11.80 3.67
CA ALA A 30 2.87 -11.36 5.06
C ALA A 30 2.12 -10.05 5.23
N ALA A 31 2.21 -9.18 4.23
CA ALA A 31 1.51 -7.91 4.30
C ALA A 31 0.00 -8.13 4.27
N ILE A 32 -0.47 -9.06 3.46
CA ILE A 32 -1.88 -9.35 3.40
C ILE A 32 -2.35 -9.86 4.77
N ALA A 33 -1.56 -10.70 5.40
CA ALA A 33 -1.92 -11.20 6.71
C ALA A 33 -1.99 -10.07 7.73
N ARG A 34 -1.07 -9.13 7.63
CA ARG A 34 -1.10 -7.99 8.56
C ARG A 34 -2.30 -7.10 8.29
N LEU A 35 -2.67 -6.94 7.02
CA LEU A 35 -3.84 -6.15 6.71
C LEU A 35 -5.07 -6.81 7.30
N ASP A 36 -5.11 -8.11 7.29
CA ASP A 36 -6.24 -8.82 7.85
C ASP A 36 -6.32 -8.63 9.36
N GLU A 37 -5.21 -8.38 10.01
CA GLU A 37 -5.22 -8.12 11.42
C GLU A 37 -5.65 -6.70 11.74
N LYS A 38 -5.37 -5.78 10.86
CA LYS A 38 -5.69 -4.39 11.13
C LYS A 38 -7.08 -4.02 10.65
N PHE A 39 -7.56 -4.69 9.64
CA PHE A 39 -8.84 -4.38 9.05
C PHE A 39 -9.55 -5.72 8.85
N GLY A 40 -10.65 -5.75 8.25
CA GLY A 40 -11.28 -7.02 7.90
C GLY A 40 -10.93 -7.33 6.45
N LEU A 41 -10.24 -8.40 6.21
CA LEU A 41 -9.88 -8.74 4.85
C LEU A 41 -11.09 -9.36 4.15
N PHE A 42 -11.52 -8.73 3.05
CA PHE A 42 -12.66 -9.22 2.33
C PHE A 42 -12.20 -10.13 1.21
N ASP A 43 -11.14 -9.79 0.54
CA ASP A 43 -10.67 -10.59 -0.56
C ASP A 43 -9.25 -10.14 -0.93
N ALA A 44 -8.54 -10.95 -1.65
CA ALA A 44 -7.22 -10.56 -2.11
C ALA A 44 -6.95 -11.21 -3.44
N SER A 45 -6.27 -10.50 -4.31
CA SER A 45 -5.94 -11.03 -5.61
C SER A 45 -4.79 -12.02 -5.50
N PRO A 46 -4.56 -12.78 -6.54
CA PRO A 46 -3.35 -13.58 -6.57
C PRO A 46 -2.14 -12.66 -6.60
N ILE A 47 -1.01 -13.15 -6.22
CA ILE A 47 0.20 -12.36 -6.23
C ILE A 47 0.82 -12.51 -7.60
N LEU A 48 1.05 -11.39 -8.25
CA LEU A 48 1.65 -11.42 -9.56
C LEU A 48 3.10 -11.06 -9.48
N MET A 49 3.91 -11.69 -10.28
CA MET A 49 5.32 -11.39 -10.31
C MET A 49 5.64 -10.72 -11.62
N ASN A 50 6.35 -9.62 -11.57
CA ASN A 50 6.77 -8.94 -12.76
C ASN A 50 8.26 -8.84 -12.76
N ALA A 51 8.87 -9.10 -13.89
CA ALA A 51 10.31 -9.02 -13.98
C ALA A 51 10.71 -7.57 -14.05
N ALA A 52 11.85 -7.27 -13.51
CA ALA A 52 12.31 -5.91 -13.56
C ALA A 52 12.76 -5.59 -14.96
N HIS A 53 12.56 -4.39 -15.40
CA HIS A 53 12.96 -4.01 -16.66
C HIS A 53 14.42 -3.85 -16.73
N GLY A 54 14.98 -4.05 -17.85
CA GLY A 54 16.37 -3.84 -18.01
C GLY A 54 17.21 -4.90 -17.38
N GLY A 55 16.59 -5.83 -16.87
CA GLY A 55 17.28 -6.93 -16.34
C GLY A 55 18.21 -6.66 -15.23
N ALA A 56 18.29 -5.53 -14.79
CA ALA A 56 19.16 -5.31 -13.75
C ALA A 56 18.51 -5.21 -12.47
N GLY A 57 17.38 -5.25 -12.36
CA GLY A 57 16.76 -5.00 -11.12
C GLY A 57 16.22 -6.20 -10.48
N ARG A 58 15.39 -6.04 -9.51
CA ARG A 58 14.81 -7.12 -8.85
C ARG A 58 13.44 -7.31 -9.34
N ASP A 59 12.91 -8.45 -9.16
CA ASP A 59 11.54 -8.70 -9.55
C ASP A 59 10.59 -8.02 -8.60
N PHE A 60 9.41 -7.74 -9.05
CA PHE A 60 8.38 -7.13 -8.23
C PHE A 60 7.29 -8.14 -7.98
N ALA A 61 6.74 -8.10 -6.81
CA ALA A 61 5.56 -8.89 -6.49
C ALA A 61 4.45 -7.91 -6.19
N ASN A 62 3.28 -8.11 -6.71
CA ASN A 62 2.15 -7.18 -6.54
C ASN A 62 0.85 -7.90 -6.28
N ALA A 63 0.00 -7.29 -5.52
CA ALA A 63 -1.34 -7.83 -5.29
C ALA A 63 -2.26 -6.69 -4.90
N VAL A 64 -3.55 -6.96 -4.87
CA VAL A 64 -4.52 -5.99 -4.40
C VAL A 64 -5.35 -6.70 -3.34
N ALA A 65 -5.57 -6.03 -2.22
CA ALA A 65 -6.41 -6.59 -1.18
C ALA A 65 -7.61 -5.70 -1.00
N LEU A 66 -8.77 -6.28 -0.75
CA LEU A 66 -9.95 -5.53 -0.44
C LEU A 66 -10.16 -5.68 1.04
N VAL A 67 -10.18 -4.59 1.76
CA VAL A 67 -10.36 -4.64 3.21
C VAL A 67 -11.54 -3.82 3.63
N GLU A 68 -12.13 -4.16 4.74
CA GLU A 68 -13.24 -3.44 5.29
C GLU A 68 -12.81 -2.69 6.52
N SER A 69 -13.29 -1.50 6.69
CA SER A 69 -12.93 -0.73 7.86
C SER A 69 -13.94 0.37 8.07
N LYS A 70 -14.10 0.81 9.30
CA LYS A 70 -14.98 1.93 9.57
C LYS A 70 -14.16 3.19 9.62
N ALA A 71 -12.85 3.10 9.48
CA ALA A 71 -12.00 4.28 9.53
C ALA A 71 -12.09 5.06 8.23
N GLU A 72 -11.81 6.34 8.32
CA GLU A 72 -11.80 7.19 7.16
C GLU A 72 -10.47 7.06 6.46
N PRO A 73 -10.37 7.46 5.19
CA PRO A 73 -9.14 7.27 4.44
C PRO A 73 -7.86 7.78 5.11
N PRO A 74 -7.85 8.93 5.75
CA PRO A 74 -6.60 9.36 6.38
C PRO A 74 -6.14 8.40 7.47
N GLU A 75 -7.07 7.81 8.18
CA GLU A 75 -6.72 6.88 9.21
C GLU A 75 -6.22 5.61 8.61
N VAL A 76 -6.84 5.16 7.53
CA VAL A 76 -6.40 3.96 6.86
C VAL A 76 -4.98 4.18 6.35
N LEU A 77 -4.71 5.34 5.78
CA LEU A 77 -3.37 5.63 5.31
C LEU A 77 -2.36 5.59 6.43
N ASN A 78 -2.71 6.06 7.60
CA ASN A 78 -1.78 6.01 8.71
C ASN A 78 -1.44 4.59 9.09
N VAL A 79 -2.41 3.70 9.05
CA VAL A 79 -2.14 2.31 9.35
C VAL A 79 -1.22 1.73 8.29
N LEU A 80 -1.46 2.07 7.02
CA LEU A 80 -0.62 1.54 5.95
C LEU A 80 0.82 2.02 6.10
N LYS A 81 1.02 3.27 6.48
CA LYS A 81 2.36 3.76 6.63
C LYS A 81 3.04 3.09 7.82
N SER A 82 2.29 2.80 8.82
CA SER A 82 2.82 2.13 9.96
C SER A 82 3.28 0.73 9.58
N LEU A 83 2.53 0.04 8.75
CA LEU A 83 2.90 -1.28 8.31
C LEU A 83 4.15 -1.22 7.43
N GLU A 84 4.25 -0.20 6.59
CA GLU A 84 5.44 -0.06 5.76
C GLU A 84 6.68 0.07 6.66
N ARG A 85 6.56 0.84 7.72
CA ARG A 85 7.69 1.02 8.61
C ARG A 85 8.02 -0.29 9.33
N GLU A 86 7.01 -1.01 9.69
CA GLU A 86 7.19 -2.24 10.36
C GLU A 86 7.95 -3.24 9.48
N PHE A 87 7.73 -3.19 8.17
CA PHE A 87 8.38 -4.09 7.27
C PHE A 87 9.77 -3.61 6.83
N GLY A 88 10.25 -2.54 7.42
CA GLY A 88 11.59 -2.25 7.08
C GLY A 88 12.03 -1.00 6.57
N ARG A 89 11.37 0.03 6.85
CA ARG A 89 11.86 1.16 6.43
C ARG A 89 13.02 1.45 7.30
N ARG A 90 14.21 1.22 6.95
CA ARG A 90 15.30 1.48 7.73
C ARG A 90 15.70 2.84 7.76
N ARG A 91 16.17 3.37 8.77
CA ARG A 91 16.58 4.63 8.81
C ARG A 91 17.70 4.88 7.95
N GLY A 92 17.90 5.93 7.40
CA GLY A 92 18.95 6.22 6.54
C GLY A 92 18.85 5.76 5.14
N ARG A 93 17.91 4.97 4.81
CA ARG A 93 17.82 4.49 3.54
C ARG A 93 16.85 5.29 2.83
N ARG A 94 17.07 6.38 2.33
CA ARG A 94 16.20 7.10 1.57
C ARG A 94 16.03 6.70 0.23
N TRP A 95 16.98 6.31 -0.42
CA TRP A 95 16.85 5.96 -1.80
C TRP A 95 16.72 4.52 -2.12
N GLY A 96 16.76 3.68 -1.34
CA GLY A 96 16.72 2.27 -1.67
C GLY A 96 15.37 1.79 -2.05
N SER A 97 15.25 0.59 -2.53
CA SER A 97 14.02 0.00 -2.84
C SER A 97 13.28 -0.22 -1.56
N ARG A 98 11.99 -0.24 -1.60
CA ARG A 98 11.24 -0.46 -0.44
C ARG A 98 10.88 -1.87 -0.30
N VAL A 99 10.90 -2.39 0.90
CA VAL A 99 10.50 -3.76 1.13
C VAL A 99 9.01 -3.86 0.86
N LEU A 100 8.25 -2.90 1.29
CA LEU A 100 6.81 -2.93 1.15
C LEU A 100 6.25 -1.57 0.81
N ASP A 101 5.37 -1.52 -0.19
CA ASP A 101 4.65 -0.31 -0.53
C ASP A 101 3.17 -0.61 -0.46
N LEU A 102 2.43 0.21 0.23
CA LEU A 102 0.99 0.05 0.36
C LEU A 102 0.28 1.35 -0.02
N ASP A 103 -0.75 1.24 -0.83
CA ASP A 103 -1.46 2.41 -1.28
C ASP A 103 -2.94 2.18 -1.39
N ILE A 104 -3.75 3.16 -1.12
CA ILE A 104 -5.19 3.05 -1.30
C ILE A 104 -5.47 3.40 -2.74
N ILE A 105 -6.04 2.50 -3.50
CA ILE A 105 -6.34 2.80 -4.87
C ILE A 105 -7.82 3.02 -5.12
N ALA A 106 -8.66 2.67 -4.18
CA ALA A 106 -10.09 2.92 -4.33
C ALA A 106 -10.78 2.81 -2.98
N TRP A 107 -11.89 3.48 -2.84
CA TRP A 107 -12.62 3.51 -1.58
C TRP A 107 -14.09 3.57 -1.88
N SER A 108 -14.87 2.75 -1.26
CA SER A 108 -16.29 2.72 -1.52
C SER A 108 -17.06 3.85 -0.87
N GLY A 109 -16.44 4.58 0.01
CA GLY A 109 -17.13 5.60 0.71
C GLY A 109 -17.51 6.82 -0.04
N GLY A 110 -17.31 6.88 -1.27
CA GLY A 110 -17.82 7.93 -1.95
C GLY A 110 -17.15 8.34 -3.08
N GLN A 111 -17.50 9.43 -3.56
CA GLN A 111 -16.92 9.85 -4.63
C GLN A 111 -15.62 10.37 -4.45
N TRP A 112 -14.98 10.36 -3.42
CA TRP A 112 -13.71 10.86 -3.26
C TRP A 112 -12.89 10.12 -4.07
N SER A 113 -12.59 10.52 -5.07
CA SER A 113 -11.90 9.77 -5.96
C SER A 113 -10.51 9.56 -5.51
N MET A 114 -9.85 8.75 -6.22
CA MET A 114 -8.54 8.50 -5.98
C MET A 114 -7.79 9.74 -6.04
N ARG A 115 -8.11 10.62 -6.87
CA ARG A 115 -7.48 11.80 -7.02
C ARG A 115 -7.50 12.52 -5.70
N ARG A 116 -8.55 12.61 -5.04
CA ARG A 116 -8.65 13.25 -3.85
C ARG A 116 -7.87 12.54 -2.80
N MET A 117 -7.86 11.28 -2.79
CA MET A 117 -7.13 10.54 -1.85
C MET A 117 -5.66 10.69 -2.03
N LEU A 118 -5.20 10.81 -3.22
CA LEU A 118 -3.83 10.95 -3.47
C LEU A 118 -3.30 12.32 -3.19
N ARG A 119 -4.16 13.33 -3.18
CA ARG A 119 -3.74 14.59 -2.93
C ARG A 119 -2.90 14.72 -1.75
N PRO A 120 -3.20 14.24 -0.68
CA PRO A 120 -2.40 14.38 0.47
C PRO A 120 -1.08 13.76 0.30
N MET A 121 -1.01 12.82 -0.57
CA MET A 121 0.20 12.16 -0.73
C MET A 121 1.14 12.90 -1.54
N ARG A 122 0.71 13.81 -2.27
CA ARG A 122 1.61 14.48 -3.09
C ARG A 122 1.76 15.77 -2.51
N PRO A 123 1.56 16.00 -1.40
CA PRO A 123 1.63 17.25 -0.83
C PRO A 123 2.79 17.98 -1.13
N ARG A 124 3.71 17.45 -1.18
CA ARG A 124 4.76 18.09 -1.36
C ARG A 124 4.77 18.76 -2.52
N ASN A 125 4.39 18.35 -3.37
CA ASN A 125 4.51 18.87 -4.58
C ASN A 125 3.53 19.77 -4.67
N SER A 126 2.74 19.78 -3.83
CA SER A 126 1.74 20.57 -3.96
C SER A 126 2.11 21.86 -4.36
N SER A 127 3.09 22.26 -3.92
CA SER A 127 3.38 23.56 -4.25
C SER A 127 3.28 23.71 -5.64
N ARG A 128 3.46 22.87 -6.32
CA ARG A 128 3.50 23.04 -7.59
C ARG A 128 2.34 22.87 -8.08
N LYS A 129 1.69 23.06 -8.16
CA LYS A 129 0.67 22.88 -8.71
C LYS A 129 0.02 21.94 -8.85
N PRO A 130 -0.72 21.90 -8.75
CA PRO A 130 -1.49 20.95 -8.65
C PRO A 130 -1.81 20.32 -9.76
N ARG A 131 -1.42 20.14 -10.35
CA ARG A 131 -1.55 19.51 -11.28
C ARG A 131 -2.49 18.73 -11.24
N ALA A 132 -2.92 18.59 -11.36
CA ALA A 132 -3.76 17.89 -11.44
C ALA A 132 -3.81 16.64 -11.31
N PHE A 133 -4.12 16.10 -11.34
CA PHE A 133 -4.18 14.89 -11.20
C PHE A 133 -5.32 14.66 -11.38
#